data_15c74ffef401272ccaf5bd5c2b2930e3
#
_entry.id   15c74ffef401272ccaf5bd5c2b2930e3
#
_cell.length_a   1.000
_cell.length_b   1.000
_cell.length_c   1.000
_cell.angle_alpha   90.00
_cell.angle_beta   90.00
_cell.angle_gamma   90.00
#
_symmetry.space_group_name_H-M   'P 1'
#
loop_
_entity.id
_entity.type
_entity.pdbx_description
1 polymer ?
#
loop_
_entity_poly.entity_id
_entity_poly.type
_entity_poly.pdbx_seq_one_letter_code
_entity_poly.pdbx_strand_id
1 'polypeptide(L)'
;MYKRQGYSKHSFPFSPPLFNNRIIFSSPERGDVIVFKTPADNRTDYIKRLIGLPGDKVQFIDANLYLNNSEILKSKILNKTKIYCGSRTIDVYKFEEKLPNGKKFHTVYLKNYTYQNSDVFTVPKDHYFFLGDNRDCSKDSRYLTSVGYVHKDNLVGKSQFIFFS
;
A
#
# COMPACT_ATOMS: atom_id res chain seq x y z
N MET A 1 -10.03 14.03 11.68
CA MET A 1 -10.10 13.09 12.82
C MET A 1 -10.06 11.67 12.26
N TYR A 2 -8.95 10.96 12.40
CA TYR A 2 -8.82 9.60 11.88
C TYR A 2 -9.56 8.64 12.81
N LYS A 3 -10.60 7.96 12.33
CA LYS A 3 -11.11 6.76 13.02
C LYS A 3 -10.19 5.60 12.63
N ARG A 4 -9.35 5.16 13.55
CA ARG A 4 -8.51 3.97 13.40
C ARG A 4 -9.33 2.74 13.78
N GLN A 5 -9.55 1.82 12.85
CA GLN A 5 -9.85 0.44 13.23
C GLN A 5 -8.50 -0.25 13.48
N GLY A 6 -8.23 -0.58 14.74
CA GLY A 6 -6.93 -1.09 15.12
C GLY A 6 -6.70 -2.54 14.74
N TYR A 7 -5.50 -2.84 14.25
CA TYR A 7 -5.05 -4.19 13.94
C TYR A 7 -3.96 -4.70 14.90
N SER A 8 -3.47 -3.87 15.83
CA SER A 8 -2.36 -4.22 16.71
C SER A 8 -2.54 -3.71 18.13
N LYS A 9 -1.67 -4.17 19.04
CA LYS A 9 -1.55 -3.70 20.43
C LYS A 9 -1.33 -2.17 20.57
N HIS A 10 -0.96 -1.47 19.50
CA HIS A 10 -0.72 -0.03 19.49
C HIS A 10 -1.95 0.80 19.15
N SER A 11 -3.12 0.19 19.02
CA SER A 11 -4.35 0.87 18.59
C SER A 11 -5.07 1.65 19.70
N PHE A 12 -4.67 1.48 20.96
CA PHE A 12 -5.24 2.19 22.12
C PHE A 12 -4.18 3.08 22.79
N PRO A 13 -4.51 4.36 23.12
CA PRO A 13 -3.57 5.27 23.79
C PRO A 13 -3.18 4.86 25.23
N PHE A 14 -3.89 3.91 25.83
CA PHE A 14 -3.63 3.34 27.14
C PHE A 14 -3.78 1.81 27.10
N SER A 15 -3.05 1.12 26.22
CA SER A 15 -3.13 -0.34 26.19
C SER A 15 -2.40 -0.93 27.41
N PRO A 16 -3.12 -1.50 28.40
CA PRO A 16 -2.44 -2.26 29.44
C PRO A 16 -1.75 -3.48 28.81
N PRO A 17 -0.59 -3.91 29.33
CA PRO A 17 0.22 -5.00 28.75
C PRO A 17 -0.42 -6.39 28.83
N LEU A 18 -1.69 -6.47 29.25
CA LEU A 18 -2.41 -7.71 29.55
C LEU A 18 -3.07 -8.38 28.35
N PHE A 19 -3.14 -7.73 27.17
CA PHE A 19 -3.80 -8.30 25.98
C PHE A 19 -2.80 -8.59 24.88
N ASN A 20 -2.27 -9.80 24.87
CA ASN A 20 -1.45 -10.32 23.77
C ASN A 20 -2.24 -10.68 22.52
N ASN A 21 -3.56 -10.54 22.52
CA ASN A 21 -4.44 -10.89 21.43
C ASN A 21 -5.13 -9.64 20.86
N ARG A 22 -5.18 -9.57 19.55
CA ARG A 22 -5.91 -8.55 18.78
C ARG A 22 -7.39 -8.56 19.22
N ILE A 23 -7.86 -7.45 19.76
CA ILE A 23 -9.25 -7.29 20.15
C ILE A 23 -10.02 -6.73 18.94
N ILE A 24 -10.98 -7.48 18.40
CA ILE A 24 -11.94 -7.11 17.34
C ILE A 24 -11.31 -6.80 15.98
N PHE A 25 -11.42 -7.76 15.01
CA PHE A 25 -10.72 -7.52 13.77
C PHE A 25 -11.25 -8.24 12.56
N SER A 26 -11.69 -7.47 11.59
CA SER A 26 -11.67 -7.93 10.21
C SER A 26 -10.20 -8.03 9.74
N SER A 27 -9.82 -9.14 9.18
CA SER A 27 -8.51 -9.27 8.52
C SER A 27 -8.36 -8.16 7.47
N PRO A 28 -7.14 -7.62 7.26
CA PRO A 28 -6.91 -6.66 6.20
C PRO A 28 -7.29 -7.25 4.85
N GLU A 29 -8.06 -6.50 4.07
CA GLU A 29 -8.48 -6.91 2.75
C GLU A 29 -7.65 -6.22 1.67
N ARG A 30 -7.44 -6.91 0.56
CA ARG A 30 -6.81 -6.31 -0.62
C ARG A 30 -7.54 -5.02 -1.04
N GLY A 31 -6.75 -3.95 -1.26
CA GLY A 31 -7.26 -2.62 -1.59
C GLY A 31 -7.51 -1.72 -0.39
N ASP A 32 -7.40 -2.23 0.84
CA ASP A 32 -7.48 -1.38 2.03
C ASP A 32 -6.26 -0.45 2.13
N VAL A 33 -6.50 0.77 2.59
CA VAL A 33 -5.43 1.70 2.94
C VAL A 33 -5.10 1.49 4.42
N ILE A 34 -3.86 1.10 4.68
CA ILE A 34 -3.41 0.66 6.00
C ILE A 34 -2.31 1.57 6.50
N VAL A 35 -2.39 1.94 7.77
CA VAL A 35 -1.29 2.52 8.54
C VAL A 35 -0.48 1.39 9.14
N PHE A 36 0.83 1.40 8.93
CA PHE A 36 1.73 0.42 9.51
C PHE A 36 3.07 1.04 9.90
N LYS A 37 3.76 0.42 10.83
CA LYS A 37 5.15 0.78 11.17
C LYS A 37 6.10 0.14 10.19
N THR A 38 7.07 0.92 9.68
CA THR A 38 8.04 0.37 8.73
C THR A 38 8.85 -0.74 9.38
N PRO A 39 9.11 -1.85 8.67
CA PRO A 39 9.98 -2.91 9.19
C PRO A 39 11.41 -2.44 9.49
N ALA A 40 11.89 -1.42 8.79
CA ALA A 40 13.26 -0.93 8.90
C ALA A 40 13.60 -0.35 10.30
N ASP A 41 12.64 0.31 10.95
CA ASP A 41 12.87 0.98 12.24
C ASP A 41 11.80 0.69 13.30
N ASN A 42 10.69 0.07 12.91
CA ASN A 42 9.51 -0.20 13.74
C ASN A 42 8.93 1.04 14.46
N ARG A 43 9.20 2.23 13.93
CA ARG A 43 8.81 3.52 14.51
C ARG A 43 8.05 4.39 13.54
N THR A 44 8.54 4.52 12.31
CA THR A 44 7.97 5.42 11.29
C THR A 44 6.65 4.86 10.77
N ASP A 45 5.59 5.65 10.87
CA ASP A 45 4.28 5.28 10.34
C ASP A 45 4.22 5.56 8.83
N TYR A 46 3.84 4.55 8.07
CA TYR A 46 3.52 4.65 6.65
C TYR A 46 2.05 4.38 6.42
N ILE A 47 1.50 5.06 5.41
CA ILE A 47 0.13 4.86 4.93
C ILE A 47 0.23 4.41 3.49
N LYS A 48 -0.16 3.17 3.20
CA LYS A 48 -0.11 2.59 1.86
C LYS A 48 -1.31 1.68 1.62
N ARG A 49 -1.52 1.35 0.34
CA ARG A 49 -2.57 0.44 -0.09
C ARG A 49 -2.08 -1.00 -0.09
N LEU A 50 -2.87 -1.88 0.52
CA LEU A 50 -2.62 -3.32 0.54
C LEU A 50 -2.90 -3.92 -0.85
N ILE A 51 -1.88 -4.47 -1.47
CA ILE A 51 -1.97 -5.11 -2.79
C ILE A 51 -1.75 -6.61 -2.69
N GLY A 52 -0.68 -7.06 -2.06
CA GLY A 52 -0.35 -8.48 -1.92
C GLY A 52 -0.70 -9.03 -0.54
N LEU A 53 -1.44 -10.14 -0.51
CA LEU A 53 -1.73 -10.94 0.69
C LEU A 53 -0.68 -12.05 0.82
N PRO A 54 -0.55 -12.71 1.99
CA PRO A 54 0.35 -13.85 2.17
C PRO A 54 0.17 -14.90 1.06
N GLY A 55 1.26 -15.29 0.40
CA GLY A 55 1.30 -16.25 -0.70
C GLY A 55 1.13 -15.63 -2.10
N ASP A 56 0.73 -14.37 -2.21
CA ASP A 56 0.60 -13.73 -3.52
C ASP A 56 1.95 -13.47 -4.19
N LYS A 57 1.90 -13.43 -5.52
CA LYS A 57 2.98 -12.96 -6.39
C LYS A 57 2.61 -11.60 -6.98
N VAL A 58 3.45 -10.61 -6.73
CA VAL A 58 3.30 -9.25 -7.25
C VAL A 58 4.45 -8.96 -8.19
N GLN A 59 4.17 -8.41 -9.36
CA GLN A 59 5.19 -8.06 -10.36
C GLN A 59 4.78 -6.84 -11.14
N PHE A 60 5.74 -6.09 -11.63
CA PHE A 60 5.55 -5.06 -12.64
C PHE A 60 6.14 -5.52 -13.97
N ILE A 61 5.37 -5.39 -15.03
CA ILE A 61 5.80 -5.65 -16.41
C ILE A 61 5.32 -4.46 -17.24
N ASP A 62 6.24 -3.76 -17.90
CA ASP A 62 5.98 -2.55 -18.70
C ASP A 62 5.10 -1.52 -17.96
N ALA A 63 5.44 -1.29 -16.69
CA ALA A 63 4.74 -0.41 -15.76
C ALA A 63 3.27 -0.82 -15.44
N ASN A 64 2.85 -2.01 -15.83
CA ASN A 64 1.58 -2.59 -15.42
C ASN A 64 1.79 -3.50 -14.22
N LEU A 65 0.84 -3.42 -13.28
CA LEU A 65 0.84 -4.26 -12.08
C LEU A 65 0.24 -5.63 -12.42
N TYR A 66 0.96 -6.67 -12.07
CA TYR A 66 0.50 -8.07 -12.13
C TYR A 66 0.33 -8.63 -10.73
N LEU A 67 -0.74 -9.37 -10.52
CA LEU A 67 -1.03 -10.06 -9.29
C LEU A 67 -1.38 -11.52 -9.61
N ASN A 68 -0.57 -12.46 -9.10
CA ASN A 68 -0.71 -13.89 -9.37
C ASN A 68 -0.75 -14.19 -10.89
N ASN A 69 0.16 -13.57 -11.63
CA ASN A 69 0.31 -13.66 -13.09
C ASN A 69 -0.85 -13.03 -13.90
N SER A 70 -1.80 -12.38 -13.26
CA SER A 70 -2.90 -11.67 -13.92
C SER A 70 -2.69 -10.16 -13.87
N GLU A 71 -2.81 -9.50 -15.01
CA GLU A 71 -2.69 -8.04 -15.09
C GLU A 71 -3.85 -7.36 -14.35
N ILE A 72 -3.53 -6.36 -13.55
CA ILE A 72 -4.51 -5.48 -12.91
C ILE A 72 -5.00 -4.47 -13.94
N LEU A 73 -6.30 -4.49 -14.19
CA LEU A 73 -6.94 -3.57 -15.15
C LEU A 73 -6.66 -2.12 -14.75
N LYS A 74 -6.07 -1.38 -15.68
CA LYS A 74 -5.71 0.03 -15.51
C LYS A 74 -6.31 0.85 -16.64
N SER A 75 -7.23 1.76 -16.33
CA SER A 75 -7.86 2.66 -17.28
C SER A 75 -7.50 4.13 -17.02
N LYS A 76 -7.12 4.85 -18.05
CA LYS A 76 -6.71 6.24 -17.96
C LYS A 76 -7.94 7.15 -17.75
N ILE A 77 -7.89 8.01 -16.72
CA ILE A 77 -9.00 8.92 -16.40
C ILE A 77 -8.72 10.33 -16.92
N LEU A 78 -7.53 10.85 -16.64
CA LEU A 78 -7.10 12.19 -17.02
C LEU A 78 -5.78 12.14 -17.76
N ASN A 79 -5.63 13.03 -18.75
CA ASN A 79 -4.38 13.10 -19.53
C ASN A 79 -3.20 13.58 -18.70
N LYS A 80 -3.41 14.63 -17.88
CA LYS A 80 -2.39 15.18 -17.01
C LYS A 80 -3.01 15.79 -15.77
N THR A 81 -2.34 15.66 -14.64
CA THR A 81 -2.57 16.42 -13.41
C THR A 81 -1.25 16.72 -12.75
N LYS A 82 -1.23 17.65 -11.82
CA LYS A 82 -0.03 18.01 -11.06
C LYS A 82 -0.13 17.45 -9.67
N ILE A 83 0.96 16.90 -9.17
CA ILE A 83 1.07 16.43 -7.78
C ILE A 83 2.39 16.88 -7.18
N TYR A 84 2.46 16.88 -5.86
CA TYR A 84 3.71 17.08 -5.13
C TYR A 84 4.45 15.75 -4.98
N CYS A 85 5.74 15.77 -5.31
CA CYS A 85 6.68 14.67 -5.08
C CYS A 85 7.85 15.22 -4.26
N GLY A 86 7.77 15.10 -2.94
CA GLY A 86 8.64 15.86 -2.04
C GLY A 86 8.42 17.35 -2.18
N SER A 87 9.48 18.11 -2.48
CA SER A 87 9.42 19.56 -2.68
C SER A 87 9.12 19.99 -4.12
N ARG A 88 8.94 19.04 -5.05
CA ARG A 88 8.76 19.34 -6.48
C ARG A 88 7.34 19.05 -6.93
N THR A 89 6.78 19.94 -7.76
CA THR A 89 5.54 19.68 -8.50
C THR A 89 5.88 18.96 -9.80
N ILE A 90 5.20 17.86 -10.08
CA ILE A 90 5.42 17.02 -11.26
C ILE A 90 4.10 16.77 -12.00
N ASP A 91 4.18 16.64 -13.33
CA ASP A 91 3.06 16.24 -14.16
C ASP A 91 2.93 14.72 -14.18
N VAL A 92 1.72 14.24 -13.91
CA VAL A 92 1.42 12.81 -13.88
C VAL A 92 0.14 12.50 -14.68
N TYR A 93 0.00 11.24 -15.08
CA TYR A 93 -1.25 10.69 -15.59
C TYR A 93 -2.02 10.02 -14.46
N LYS A 94 -3.33 10.23 -14.43
CA LYS A 94 -4.23 9.59 -13.45
C LYS A 94 -4.92 8.40 -14.09
N PHE A 95 -4.96 7.30 -13.36
CA PHE A 95 -5.61 6.05 -13.75
C PHE A 95 -6.56 5.57 -12.67
N GLU A 96 -7.57 4.79 -13.07
CA GLU A 96 -8.33 3.91 -12.19
C GLU A 96 -7.77 2.49 -12.34
N GLU A 97 -7.40 1.87 -11.23
CA GLU A 97 -7.06 0.46 -11.16
C GLU A 97 -8.17 -0.33 -10.49
N LYS A 98 -8.44 -1.54 -11.00
CA LYS A 98 -9.45 -2.46 -10.47
C LYS A 98 -8.80 -3.76 -10.02
N LEU A 99 -8.88 -4.05 -8.73
CA LEU A 99 -8.38 -5.28 -8.13
C LEU A 99 -9.32 -6.47 -8.40
N PRO A 100 -8.84 -7.74 -8.27
CA PRO A 100 -9.65 -8.93 -8.50
C PRO A 100 -10.89 -9.03 -7.61
N ASN A 101 -10.86 -8.44 -6.41
CA ASN A 101 -12.01 -8.37 -5.50
C ASN A 101 -13.02 -7.26 -5.85
N GLY A 102 -12.85 -6.62 -7.01
CA GLY A 102 -13.74 -5.57 -7.49
C GLY A 102 -13.47 -4.16 -6.95
N LYS A 103 -12.61 -4.00 -5.94
CA LYS A 103 -12.24 -2.67 -5.41
C LYS A 103 -11.52 -1.85 -6.48
N LYS A 104 -11.95 -0.60 -6.62
CA LYS A 104 -11.39 0.38 -7.55
C LYS A 104 -10.75 1.52 -6.76
N PHE A 105 -9.67 2.08 -7.28
CA PHE A 105 -8.99 3.23 -6.70
C PHE A 105 -8.17 3.96 -7.75
N HIS A 106 -7.82 5.20 -7.43
CA HIS A 106 -7.03 6.04 -8.33
C HIS A 106 -5.56 5.89 -8.06
N THR A 107 -4.77 5.82 -9.12
CA THR A 107 -3.32 5.84 -9.10
C THR A 107 -2.79 6.92 -10.02
N VAL A 108 -1.59 7.39 -9.75
CA VAL A 108 -0.89 8.33 -10.61
C VAL A 108 0.49 7.81 -10.98
N TYR A 109 0.87 8.08 -12.23
CA TYR A 109 2.14 7.68 -12.82
C TYR A 109 2.79 8.85 -13.55
N LEU A 110 4.10 8.93 -13.55
CA LEU A 110 4.86 9.84 -14.40
C LEU A 110 4.65 9.49 -15.88
N LYS A 111 4.84 10.45 -16.76
CA LYS A 111 4.77 10.24 -18.21
C LYS A 111 5.74 9.15 -18.67
N ASN A 112 6.95 9.19 -18.14
CA ASN A 112 7.97 8.18 -18.36
C ASN A 112 8.12 7.42 -17.05
N TYR A 113 7.41 6.30 -16.92
CA TYR A 113 7.39 5.47 -15.71
C TYR A 113 8.81 5.14 -15.24
N THR A 114 9.08 5.41 -13.96
CA THR A 114 10.38 5.11 -13.36
C THR A 114 10.56 3.63 -13.01
N TYR A 115 9.44 2.96 -12.69
CA TYR A 115 9.44 1.56 -12.30
C TYR A 115 8.73 0.71 -13.35
N GLN A 116 9.48 0.29 -14.38
CA GLN A 116 8.92 -0.39 -15.56
C GLN A 116 8.75 -1.90 -15.35
N ASN A 117 9.83 -2.56 -14.92
CA ASN A 117 9.87 -4.01 -14.73
C ASN A 117 10.43 -4.34 -13.35
N SER A 118 9.98 -5.43 -12.77
CA SER A 118 10.50 -5.96 -11.52
C SER A 118 10.69 -7.46 -11.56
N ASP A 119 11.48 -7.98 -10.63
CA ASP A 119 11.39 -9.37 -10.25
C ASP A 119 10.00 -9.68 -9.66
N VAL A 120 9.70 -10.96 -9.50
CA VAL A 120 8.47 -11.41 -8.84
C VAL A 120 8.65 -11.28 -7.33
N PHE A 121 7.82 -10.47 -6.69
CA PHE A 121 7.73 -10.38 -5.25
C PHE A 121 6.76 -11.45 -4.74
N THR A 122 7.26 -12.52 -4.13
CA THR A 122 6.43 -13.53 -3.47
C THR A 122 6.23 -13.14 -2.01
N VAL A 123 4.98 -12.87 -1.63
CA VAL A 123 4.64 -12.38 -0.28
C VAL A 123 4.76 -13.52 0.73
N PRO A 124 5.63 -13.44 1.74
CA PRO A 124 5.80 -14.51 2.73
C PRO A 124 4.56 -14.69 3.61
N LYS A 125 4.47 -15.84 4.28
CA LYS A 125 3.47 -16.09 5.30
C LYS A 125 3.50 -14.98 6.36
N ASP A 126 2.32 -14.57 6.85
CA ASP A 126 2.13 -13.51 7.85
C ASP A 126 2.62 -12.11 7.44
N HIS A 127 2.96 -11.90 6.15
CA HIS A 127 3.38 -10.62 5.60
C HIS A 127 2.40 -10.11 4.55
N TYR A 128 2.52 -8.81 4.29
CA TYR A 128 1.71 -8.07 3.32
C TYR A 128 2.60 -7.23 2.42
N PHE A 129 2.12 -6.99 1.19
CA PHE A 129 2.80 -6.15 0.22
C PHE A 129 1.97 -4.90 -0.07
N PHE A 130 2.56 -3.74 0.14
CA PHE A 130 1.91 -2.45 0.05
C PHE A 130 2.46 -1.61 -1.08
N LEU A 131 1.58 -0.90 -1.78
CA LEU A 131 1.95 0.10 -2.78
C LEU A 131 1.37 1.47 -2.44
N GLY A 132 2.11 2.53 -2.79
CA GLY A 132 1.58 3.88 -2.80
C GLY A 132 0.72 4.13 -4.03
N ASP A 133 -0.36 4.90 -3.90
CA ASP A 133 -1.21 5.28 -5.02
C ASP A 133 -0.47 6.22 -5.99
N ASN A 134 0.48 7.02 -5.48
CA ASN A 134 1.46 7.70 -6.31
C ASN A 134 2.62 6.73 -6.62
N ARG A 135 2.52 6.01 -7.72
CA ARG A 135 3.39 4.89 -8.07
C ARG A 135 4.87 5.24 -8.18
N ASP A 136 5.17 6.37 -8.79
CA ASP A 136 6.56 6.76 -9.05
C ASP A 136 7.22 7.56 -7.92
N CYS A 137 6.43 8.16 -7.03
CA CYS A 137 6.93 8.92 -5.88
C CYS A 137 6.78 8.20 -4.54
N SER A 138 6.29 6.97 -4.54
CA SER A 138 6.08 6.23 -3.31
C SER A 138 7.31 5.40 -2.93
N LYS A 139 7.74 5.53 -1.69
CA LYS A 139 8.60 4.55 -1.04
C LYS A 139 7.70 3.50 -0.39
N ASP A 140 7.67 2.30 -0.95
CA ASP A 140 6.74 1.23 -0.57
C ASP A 140 7.39 -0.16 -0.65
N SER A 141 6.62 -1.23 -0.65
CA SER A 141 7.13 -2.61 -0.57
C SER A 141 8.04 -3.03 -1.72
N ARG A 142 8.06 -2.30 -2.84
CA ARG A 142 9.02 -2.52 -3.94
C ARG A 142 10.47 -2.30 -3.51
N TYR A 143 10.67 -1.50 -2.47
CA TYR A 143 11.99 -1.20 -1.91
C TYR A 143 12.27 -2.13 -0.73
N LEU A 144 12.76 -3.36 -1.02
CA LEU A 144 12.93 -4.43 -0.04
C LEU A 144 13.81 -4.08 1.15
N THR A 145 14.81 -3.21 0.96
CA THR A 145 15.73 -2.79 2.03
C THR A 145 15.17 -1.74 2.98
N SER A 146 14.07 -1.08 2.61
CA SER A 146 13.52 0.04 3.39
C SER A 146 12.10 -0.18 3.87
N VAL A 147 11.24 -0.79 3.07
CA VAL A 147 9.86 -1.14 3.45
C VAL A 147 9.66 -2.64 3.31
N GLY A 148 9.86 -3.19 2.10
CA GLY A 148 9.75 -4.62 1.84
C GLY A 148 8.40 -5.21 2.25
N TYR A 149 8.45 -6.46 2.67
CA TYR A 149 7.29 -7.17 3.19
C TYR A 149 7.00 -6.74 4.62
N VAL A 150 5.75 -6.33 4.89
CA VAL A 150 5.32 -5.82 6.20
C VAL A 150 4.67 -6.96 6.99
N HIS A 151 5.27 -7.32 8.12
CA HIS A 151 4.70 -8.36 8.99
C HIS A 151 3.38 -7.89 9.60
N LYS A 152 2.46 -8.82 9.84
CA LYS A 152 1.14 -8.53 10.43
C LYS A 152 1.18 -7.75 11.73
N ASP A 153 2.23 -7.92 12.54
CA ASP A 153 2.38 -7.22 13.82
C ASP A 153 2.78 -5.75 13.67
N ASN A 154 3.26 -5.36 12.50
CA ASN A 154 3.54 -3.97 12.16
C ASN A 154 2.28 -3.17 11.79
N LEU A 155 1.14 -3.84 11.53
CA LEU A 155 -0.08 -3.17 11.14
C LEU A 155 -0.68 -2.42 12.33
N VAL A 156 -0.92 -1.12 12.14
CA VAL A 156 -1.53 -0.24 13.16
C VAL A 156 -3.04 -0.17 12.99
N GLY A 157 -3.53 0.04 11.77
CA GLY A 157 -4.95 0.12 11.53
C GLY A 157 -5.32 0.47 10.09
N LYS A 158 -6.62 0.30 9.77
CA LYS A 158 -7.21 0.68 8.49
C LYS A 158 -7.58 2.16 8.51
N SER A 159 -7.17 2.89 7.47
CA SER A 159 -7.62 4.26 7.24
C SER A 159 -9.01 4.24 6.60
N GLN A 160 -9.98 4.92 7.23
CA GLN A 160 -11.33 5.02 6.68
C GLN A 160 -11.51 6.21 5.74
N PHE A 161 -10.60 7.20 5.80
CA PHE A 161 -10.65 8.41 4.96
C PHE A 161 -9.25 8.76 4.47
N ILE A 162 -9.11 8.94 3.18
CA ILE A 162 -7.92 9.53 2.57
C ILE A 162 -8.26 10.99 2.30
N PHE A 163 -7.70 11.90 3.08
CA PHE A 163 -7.67 13.30 2.70
C PHE A 163 -6.51 13.50 1.73
N PHE A 164 -6.82 13.80 0.49
CA PHE A 164 -5.84 14.34 -0.44
C PHE A 164 -5.60 15.81 -0.02
N SER A 165 -4.41 16.10 0.45
CA SER A 165 -3.90 17.46 0.56
C SER A 165 -2.99 17.76 -0.61
#